data_e252bfc2ef9e1878518c719b2c261abc
#
_entry.id   e252bfc2ef9e1878518c719b2c261abc
#
_cell.length_a   1.000
_cell.length_b   1.000
_cell.length_c   1.000
_cell.angle_alpha   90.00
_cell.angle_beta   90.00
_cell.angle_gamma   90.00
#
_symmetry.space_group_name_H-M   'P 1'
#
loop_
_entity.id
_entity.type
_entity.pdbx_description
1 polymer ?
#
loop_
_entity_poly.entity_id
_entity_poly.type
_entity_poly.pdbx_seq_one_letter_code
_entity_poly.pdbx_strand_id
1 'polypeptide(L)'
;MVKLMNSLLVALFLALLLVGCVAPAPIVQPRRAAFVESEYAPYRAKGTGRIVGQVFMKTRSGDVKLGAGSAVYLNPVTAHSTEWFEAMMSPMAVLLAPPDARAIEFSRTTMADAGGNFDFTDLPAGEYYVLSSVFWEYVSGPSASKTGGRVGLKVKVQSNQTAKALLTR
;
A
#
# COMPACT_ATOMS: atom_id res chain seq x y z
N MET A 1 -13.23 -17.24 -65.89
CA MET A 1 -13.44 -17.58 -64.45
C MET A 1 -12.18 -17.41 -63.59
N VAL A 2 -11.02 -17.85 -64.03
CA VAL A 2 -9.75 -17.74 -63.20
C VAL A 2 -9.34 -16.30 -62.87
N LYS A 3 -9.50 -15.33 -63.76
CA LYS A 3 -9.15 -13.93 -63.52
C LYS A 3 -10.03 -13.24 -62.45
N LEU A 4 -11.33 -13.58 -62.36
CA LEU A 4 -12.23 -13.04 -61.34
C LEU A 4 -11.90 -13.61 -59.95
N MET A 5 -11.50 -14.90 -59.91
CA MET A 5 -11.14 -15.58 -58.67
C MET A 5 -9.85 -15.03 -58.04
N ASN A 6 -8.84 -14.71 -58.88
CA ASN A 6 -7.62 -14.04 -58.40
C ASN A 6 -7.85 -12.62 -57.91
N SER A 7 -8.76 -11.86 -58.55
CA SER A 7 -9.08 -10.49 -58.12
C SER A 7 -9.79 -10.49 -56.76
N LEU A 8 -10.66 -11.48 -56.52
CA LEU A 8 -11.35 -11.62 -55.22
C LEU A 8 -10.40 -12.02 -54.09
N LEU A 9 -9.43 -12.91 -54.36
CA LEU A 9 -8.41 -13.32 -53.40
C LEU A 9 -7.47 -12.16 -53.01
N VAL A 10 -7.06 -11.33 -53.96
CA VAL A 10 -6.23 -10.15 -53.70
C VAL A 10 -6.98 -9.10 -52.90
N ALA A 11 -8.27 -8.88 -53.19
CA ALA A 11 -9.09 -7.94 -52.41
C ALA A 11 -9.32 -8.42 -50.95
N LEU A 12 -9.49 -9.74 -50.76
CA LEU A 12 -9.64 -10.32 -49.41
C LEU A 12 -8.33 -10.26 -48.63
N PHE A 13 -7.18 -10.43 -49.29
CA PHE A 13 -5.87 -10.29 -48.62
C PHE A 13 -5.53 -8.84 -48.24
N LEU A 14 -5.95 -7.87 -49.07
CA LEU A 14 -5.78 -6.44 -48.76
C LEU A 14 -6.68 -5.99 -47.63
N ALA A 15 -7.89 -6.54 -47.50
CA ALA A 15 -8.80 -6.25 -46.39
C ALA A 15 -8.32 -6.78 -45.02
N LEU A 16 -7.55 -7.92 -45.03
CA LEU A 16 -6.96 -8.45 -43.78
C LEU A 16 -5.79 -7.62 -43.23
N LEU A 17 -5.14 -6.82 -44.07
CA LEU A 17 -4.02 -5.95 -43.64
C LEU A 17 -4.49 -4.65 -42.97
N LEU A 18 -5.80 -4.36 -42.92
CA LEU A 18 -6.38 -3.21 -42.27
C LEU A 18 -6.85 -3.48 -40.83
N VAL A 19 -6.51 -4.63 -40.23
CA VAL A 19 -6.64 -4.84 -38.80
C VAL A 19 -5.61 -3.96 -38.13
N GLY A 20 -5.96 -2.68 -37.99
CA GLY A 20 -5.15 -1.67 -37.37
C GLY A 20 -4.75 -2.12 -35.97
N CYS A 21 -3.49 -1.94 -35.59
CA CYS A 21 -3.03 -2.02 -34.23
C CYS A 21 -3.91 -1.10 -33.37
N VAL A 22 -4.86 -1.69 -32.64
CA VAL A 22 -5.56 -0.98 -31.57
C VAL A 22 -4.49 -0.71 -30.52
N ALA A 23 -4.03 0.53 -30.46
CA ALA A 23 -3.13 0.95 -29.40
C ALA A 23 -3.82 0.65 -28.05
N PRO A 24 -3.12 0.00 -27.09
CA PRO A 24 -3.69 -0.24 -25.77
C PRO A 24 -4.13 1.11 -25.19
N ALA A 25 -5.33 1.14 -24.62
CA ALA A 25 -5.84 2.35 -23.96
C ALA A 25 -4.82 2.82 -22.91
N PRO A 26 -4.54 4.12 -22.80
CA PRO A 26 -3.61 4.63 -21.82
C PRO A 26 -4.08 4.21 -20.42
N ILE A 27 -3.19 3.56 -19.67
CA ILE A 27 -3.43 3.21 -18.27
C ILE A 27 -3.53 4.53 -17.52
N VAL A 28 -4.75 4.95 -17.19
CA VAL A 28 -4.98 6.11 -16.34
C VAL A 28 -4.50 5.73 -14.94
N GLN A 29 -3.31 6.19 -14.56
CA GLN A 29 -2.85 6.06 -13.19
C GLN A 29 -3.74 6.93 -12.30
N PRO A 30 -4.26 6.40 -11.18
CA PRO A 30 -4.99 7.22 -10.23
C PRO A 30 -4.08 8.39 -9.80
N ARG A 31 -4.63 9.60 -9.86
CA ARG A 31 -3.92 10.78 -9.38
C ARG A 31 -3.79 10.67 -7.88
N ARG A 32 -2.57 10.87 -7.37
CA ARG A 32 -2.35 11.05 -5.95
C ARG A 32 -2.70 12.49 -5.58
N ALA A 33 -3.41 12.69 -4.46
CA ALA A 33 -3.70 14.03 -3.95
C ALA A 33 -2.40 14.83 -3.80
N ALA A 34 -2.43 16.10 -4.15
CA ALA A 34 -1.26 16.97 -4.07
C ALA A 34 -0.79 17.10 -2.61
N PHE A 35 0.51 17.34 -2.44
CA PHE A 35 1.06 17.72 -1.14
C PHE A 35 0.55 19.13 -0.77
N VAL A 36 -0.08 19.24 0.39
CA VAL A 36 -0.58 20.51 0.94
C VAL A 36 0.20 20.84 2.20
N GLU A 37 1.04 21.85 2.14
CA GLU A 37 1.95 22.25 3.22
C GLU A 37 1.25 22.46 4.56
N SER A 38 0.07 23.10 4.57
CA SER A 38 -0.69 23.38 5.79
C SER A 38 -1.18 22.12 6.50
N GLU A 39 -1.41 21.01 5.79
CA GLU A 39 -1.78 19.73 6.40
C GLU A 39 -0.61 19.09 7.15
N TYR A 40 0.62 19.34 6.72
CA TYR A 40 1.83 18.79 7.32
C TYR A 40 2.45 19.71 8.38
N ALA A 41 2.13 20.99 8.37
CA ALA A 41 2.68 21.98 9.30
C ALA A 41 2.62 21.57 10.80
N PRO A 42 1.53 20.96 11.31
CA PRO A 42 1.46 20.50 12.71
C PRO A 42 2.47 19.40 13.05
N TYR A 43 2.99 18.69 12.05
CA TYR A 43 3.86 17.53 12.23
C TYR A 43 5.36 17.85 12.09
N ARG A 44 5.74 19.11 11.86
CA ARG A 44 7.15 19.52 11.67
C ARG A 44 7.98 19.48 12.93
N ALA A 45 7.41 19.90 14.05
CA ALA A 45 8.11 19.95 15.32
C ALA A 45 8.12 18.58 16.00
N LYS A 46 9.12 18.33 16.83
CA LYS A 46 9.06 17.19 17.75
C LYS A 46 7.94 17.40 18.77
N GLY A 47 7.22 16.35 19.06
CA GLY A 47 6.19 16.33 20.08
C GLY A 47 6.58 15.48 21.29
N THR A 48 5.62 15.27 22.16
CA THR A 48 5.76 14.45 23.38
C THR A 48 4.86 13.23 23.36
N GLY A 49 4.16 13.01 22.25
CA GLY A 49 3.31 11.85 22.06
C GLY A 49 4.11 10.59 21.71
N ARG A 50 3.48 9.44 21.94
CA ARG A 50 4.07 8.13 21.67
C ARG A 50 3.00 7.19 21.13
N ILE A 51 3.38 6.29 20.21
CA ILE A 51 2.56 5.16 19.79
C ILE A 51 3.34 3.89 20.09
N VAL A 52 2.74 2.98 20.85
CA VAL A 52 3.25 1.61 21.05
C VAL A 52 2.23 0.64 20.52
N GLY A 53 2.70 -0.49 19.99
CA GLY A 53 1.77 -1.46 19.45
C GLY A 53 2.37 -2.81 19.17
N GLN A 54 1.55 -3.66 18.58
CA GLN A 54 1.95 -4.99 18.16
C GLN A 54 1.37 -5.31 16.79
N VAL A 55 2.16 -5.99 15.99
CA VAL A 55 1.80 -6.46 14.64
C VAL A 55 1.58 -7.97 14.69
N PHE A 56 0.39 -8.42 14.34
CA PHE A 56 0.09 -9.84 14.23
C PHE A 56 -1.10 -10.11 13.31
N MET A 57 -1.26 -11.35 12.88
CA MET A 57 -2.47 -11.83 12.18
C MET A 57 -2.91 -13.15 12.79
N LYS A 58 -4.23 -13.40 12.74
CA LYS A 58 -4.79 -14.71 13.05
C LYS A 58 -5.03 -15.50 11.78
N THR A 59 -4.65 -16.77 11.79
CA THR A 59 -5.02 -17.70 10.72
C THR A 59 -6.48 -18.12 10.87
N ARG A 60 -7.05 -18.76 9.85
CA ARG A 60 -8.40 -19.36 9.94
C ARG A 60 -8.50 -20.45 11.01
N SER A 61 -7.39 -21.15 11.31
CA SER A 61 -7.30 -22.14 12.39
C SER A 61 -7.16 -21.53 13.78
N GLY A 62 -7.02 -20.20 13.88
CA GLY A 62 -6.87 -19.49 15.15
C GLY A 62 -5.42 -19.25 15.59
N ASP A 63 -4.41 -19.77 14.88
CA ASP A 63 -3.00 -19.52 15.20
C ASP A 63 -2.67 -18.03 15.05
N VAL A 64 -1.80 -17.54 15.93
CA VAL A 64 -1.27 -16.18 15.85
C VAL A 64 0.07 -16.19 15.13
N LYS A 65 0.17 -15.38 14.07
CA LYS A 65 1.41 -15.12 13.33
C LYS A 65 1.88 -13.71 13.66
N LEU A 66 2.98 -13.62 14.40
CA LEU A 66 3.58 -12.33 14.79
C LEU A 66 4.26 -11.67 13.58
N GLY A 67 4.22 -10.35 13.54
CA GLY A 67 4.94 -9.55 12.56
C GLY A 67 6.41 -9.30 12.95
N ALA A 68 7.08 -10.29 13.53
CA ALA A 68 8.49 -10.18 13.91
C ALA A 68 9.36 -9.78 12.72
N GLY A 69 10.21 -8.76 12.91
CA GLY A 69 11.07 -8.23 11.85
C GLY A 69 10.33 -7.49 10.72
N SER A 70 9.01 -7.28 10.83
CA SER A 70 8.27 -6.51 9.83
C SER A 70 8.52 -5.02 10.00
N ALA A 71 8.67 -4.30 8.88
CA ALA A 71 8.70 -2.85 8.89
C ALA A 71 7.32 -2.29 9.27
N VAL A 72 7.32 -1.29 10.14
CA VAL A 72 6.12 -0.55 10.56
C VAL A 72 6.27 0.88 10.07
N TYR A 73 5.32 1.34 9.29
CA TYR A 73 5.30 2.67 8.67
C TYR A 73 4.32 3.57 9.42
N LEU A 74 4.73 4.80 9.66
CA LEU A 74 3.94 5.85 10.28
C LEU A 74 3.89 7.05 9.35
N ASN A 75 2.69 7.51 9.02
CA ASN A 75 2.47 8.72 8.22
C ASN A 75 1.42 9.61 8.89
N PRO A 76 1.59 10.94 8.93
CA PRO A 76 0.53 11.86 9.31
C PRO A 76 -0.71 11.66 8.42
N VAL A 77 -1.90 11.82 8.98
CA VAL A 77 -3.15 11.78 8.22
C VAL A 77 -3.31 13.10 7.47
N THR A 78 -3.20 13.03 6.16
CA THR A 78 -3.38 14.12 5.20
C THR A 78 -4.12 13.57 3.97
N ALA A 79 -4.61 14.43 3.09
CA ALA A 79 -5.21 13.96 1.84
C ALA A 79 -4.23 13.08 1.02
N HIS A 80 -2.96 13.50 0.93
CA HIS A 80 -1.91 12.80 0.20
C HIS A 80 -1.60 11.39 0.79
N SER A 81 -1.52 11.26 2.12
CA SER A 81 -1.21 9.99 2.79
C SER A 81 -2.43 9.07 2.88
N THR A 82 -3.64 9.62 2.86
CA THR A 82 -4.88 8.83 2.88
C THR A 82 -4.98 7.94 1.66
N GLU A 83 -4.75 8.47 0.46
CA GLU A 83 -4.76 7.66 -0.76
C GLU A 83 -3.71 6.54 -0.72
N TRP A 84 -2.52 6.81 -0.18
CA TRP A 84 -1.52 5.77 0.03
C TRP A 84 -2.02 4.68 0.97
N PHE A 85 -2.60 5.07 2.11
CA PHE A 85 -3.09 4.13 3.11
C PHE A 85 -4.21 3.25 2.55
N GLU A 86 -5.19 3.85 1.87
CA GLU A 86 -6.30 3.15 1.24
C GLU A 86 -5.82 2.17 0.16
N ALA A 87 -4.88 2.60 -0.69
CA ALA A 87 -4.29 1.72 -1.70
C ALA A 87 -3.52 0.55 -1.07
N MET A 88 -2.77 0.81 0.02
CA MET A 88 -2.05 -0.25 0.73
C MET A 88 -2.99 -1.23 1.42
N MET A 89 -4.15 -0.78 1.91
CA MET A 89 -5.15 -1.64 2.55
C MET A 89 -6.12 -2.29 1.58
N SER A 90 -6.14 -1.86 0.32
CA SER A 90 -6.98 -2.46 -0.72
C SER A 90 -6.62 -3.94 -0.96
N PRO A 91 -7.60 -4.83 -1.10
CA PRO A 91 -7.36 -6.21 -1.49
C PRO A 91 -6.86 -6.34 -2.94
N MET A 92 -7.09 -5.33 -3.77
CA MET A 92 -6.60 -5.27 -5.14
C MET A 92 -5.35 -4.40 -5.22
N ALA A 93 -4.43 -4.75 -6.13
CA ALA A 93 -3.28 -3.92 -6.42
C ALA A 93 -3.74 -2.57 -7.01
N VAL A 94 -3.47 -1.49 -6.30
CA VAL A 94 -3.72 -0.12 -6.77
C VAL A 94 -2.38 0.51 -7.12
N LEU A 95 -2.26 0.95 -8.38
CA LEU A 95 -1.10 1.71 -8.82
C LEU A 95 -1.29 3.17 -8.39
N LEU A 96 -0.40 3.65 -7.54
CA LEU A 96 -0.35 5.06 -7.14
C LEU A 96 0.79 5.78 -7.86
N ALA A 97 0.59 7.06 -8.16
CA ALA A 97 1.69 7.92 -8.54
C ALA A 97 2.74 7.98 -7.41
N PRO A 98 4.03 8.18 -7.73
CA PRO A 98 5.06 8.37 -6.72
C PRO A 98 4.67 9.44 -5.70
N PRO A 99 5.05 9.31 -4.42
CA PRO A 99 4.79 10.33 -3.43
C PRO A 99 5.57 11.61 -3.73
N ASP A 100 5.04 12.74 -3.31
CA ASP A 100 5.79 13.99 -3.28
C ASP A 100 6.98 13.84 -2.30
N ALA A 101 8.18 14.28 -2.72
CA ALA A 101 9.39 14.14 -1.91
C ALA A 101 9.25 14.80 -0.53
N ARG A 102 8.53 15.92 -0.45
CA ARG A 102 8.25 16.63 0.81
C ARG A 102 7.39 15.81 1.77
N ALA A 103 6.47 14.99 1.25
CA ALA A 103 5.65 14.11 2.09
C ALA A 103 6.47 12.97 2.70
N ILE A 104 7.53 12.52 2.01
CA ILE A 104 8.41 11.46 2.51
C ILE A 104 9.14 11.90 3.79
N GLU A 105 9.48 13.18 3.93
CA GLU A 105 10.15 13.73 5.11
C GLU A 105 9.35 13.55 6.40
N PHE A 106 8.03 13.45 6.29
CA PHE A 106 7.12 13.23 7.43
C PHE A 106 6.85 11.75 7.70
N SER A 107 7.32 10.86 6.83
CA SER A 107 7.17 9.41 7.01
C SER A 107 8.23 8.90 7.99
N ARG A 108 7.80 8.03 8.92
CA ARG A 108 8.71 7.36 9.84
C ARG A 108 8.56 5.85 9.70
N THR A 109 9.66 5.15 9.95
CA THR A 109 9.69 3.69 9.89
C THR A 109 10.43 3.15 11.08
N THR A 110 9.92 2.06 11.66
CA THR A 110 10.60 1.25 12.66
C THR A 110 10.46 -0.23 12.31
N MET A 111 11.16 -1.09 13.02
CA MET A 111 11.06 -2.55 12.87
C MET A 111 10.34 -3.12 14.09
N ALA A 112 9.41 -4.04 13.86
CA ALA A 112 8.80 -4.80 14.93
C ALA A 112 9.82 -5.80 15.52
N ASP A 113 9.83 -5.92 16.85
CA ASP A 113 10.69 -6.86 17.57
C ASP A 113 10.27 -8.33 17.36
N ALA A 114 10.93 -9.28 18.04
CA ALA A 114 10.61 -10.70 17.96
C ALA A 114 9.17 -11.04 18.42
N GLY A 115 8.58 -10.21 19.29
CA GLY A 115 7.19 -10.31 19.73
C GLY A 115 6.21 -9.57 18.82
N GLY A 116 6.70 -8.96 17.75
CA GLY A 116 5.90 -8.11 16.86
C GLY A 116 5.63 -6.72 17.42
N ASN A 117 6.26 -6.32 18.54
CA ASN A 117 6.03 -5.02 19.16
C ASN A 117 6.80 -3.92 18.44
N PHE A 118 6.25 -2.72 18.45
CA PHE A 118 6.87 -1.54 17.87
C PHE A 118 6.62 -0.28 18.72
N ASP A 119 7.43 0.74 18.49
CA ASP A 119 7.41 1.99 19.21
C ASP A 119 7.78 3.17 18.32
N PHE A 120 7.01 4.24 18.41
CA PHE A 120 7.30 5.56 17.86
C PHE A 120 7.23 6.61 18.95
N THR A 121 8.30 7.35 19.17
CA THR A 121 8.42 8.41 20.17
C THR A 121 8.48 9.78 19.52
N ASP A 122 8.45 10.84 20.32
CA ASP A 122 8.60 12.25 19.90
C ASP A 122 7.58 12.67 18.84
N LEU A 123 6.33 12.18 18.98
CA LEU A 123 5.28 12.47 18.03
C LEU A 123 4.53 13.76 18.42
N PRO A 124 4.35 14.70 17.47
CA PRO A 124 3.37 15.76 17.60
C PRO A 124 1.97 15.20 17.86
N ALA A 125 1.14 15.98 18.56
CA ALA A 125 -0.27 15.65 18.66
C ALA A 125 -0.91 15.69 17.27
N GLY A 126 -1.70 14.67 16.93
CA GLY A 126 -2.32 14.56 15.62
C GLY A 126 -2.85 13.16 15.33
N GLU A 127 -3.26 12.93 14.12
CA GLU A 127 -3.71 11.63 13.63
C GLU A 127 -2.67 11.03 12.69
N TYR A 128 -2.47 9.73 12.80
CA TYR A 128 -1.46 8.99 12.04
C TYR A 128 -2.04 7.71 11.46
N TYR A 129 -1.63 7.38 10.26
CA TYR A 129 -1.74 6.03 9.72
C TYR A 129 -0.54 5.20 10.18
N VAL A 130 -0.81 4.05 10.77
CA VAL A 130 0.19 3.02 11.10
C VAL A 130 -0.09 1.80 10.26
N LEU A 131 0.91 1.32 9.54
CA LEU A 131 0.77 0.21 8.59
C LEU A 131 1.96 -0.72 8.70
N SER A 132 1.69 -2.02 8.62
CA SER A 132 2.70 -3.07 8.54
C SER A 132 2.19 -4.22 7.67
N SER A 133 2.94 -5.31 7.63
CA SER A 133 2.53 -6.54 6.94
C SER A 133 3.00 -7.76 7.71
N VAL A 134 2.19 -8.80 7.69
CA VAL A 134 2.53 -10.11 8.25
C VAL A 134 2.43 -11.13 7.14
N PHE A 135 3.54 -11.80 6.84
CA PHE A 135 3.58 -12.87 5.85
C PHE A 135 4.23 -14.10 6.47
N TRP A 136 3.70 -15.26 6.11
CA TRP A 136 4.29 -16.55 6.49
C TRP A 136 4.19 -17.54 5.34
N GLU A 137 5.02 -18.54 5.40
CA GLU A 137 4.98 -19.65 4.46
C GLU A 137 4.20 -20.82 5.07
N TYR A 138 3.47 -21.52 4.24
CA TYR A 138 2.87 -22.80 4.58
C TYR A 138 3.19 -23.81 3.48
N VAL A 139 3.40 -25.06 3.92
CA VAL A 139 3.69 -26.16 3.01
C VAL A 139 2.38 -26.87 2.68
N SER A 140 2.08 -27.01 1.38
CA SER A 140 0.95 -27.78 0.89
C SER A 140 1.46 -28.76 -0.17
N GLY A 141 1.60 -30.02 0.21
CA GLY A 141 2.23 -31.04 -0.62
C GLY A 141 3.71 -30.72 -0.87
N PRO A 142 4.22 -30.85 -2.12
CA PRO A 142 5.60 -30.57 -2.46
C PRO A 142 5.92 -29.05 -2.58
N SER A 143 4.97 -28.16 -2.40
CA SER A 143 5.11 -26.74 -2.66
C SER A 143 4.97 -25.92 -1.38
N ALA A 144 5.86 -24.93 -1.22
CA ALA A 144 5.70 -23.86 -0.24
C ALA A 144 4.98 -22.66 -0.86
N SER A 145 4.01 -22.11 -0.15
CA SER A 145 3.24 -20.95 -0.57
C SER A 145 3.31 -19.85 0.48
N LYS A 146 3.47 -18.61 0.05
CA LYS A 146 3.45 -17.43 0.93
C LYS A 146 2.03 -16.91 1.06
N THR A 147 1.61 -16.65 2.29
CA THR A 147 0.30 -16.06 2.61
C THR A 147 0.45 -14.97 3.66
N GLY A 148 -0.62 -14.23 3.93
CA GLY A 148 -0.63 -13.11 4.85
C GLY A 148 -1.17 -11.84 4.20
N GLY A 149 -0.69 -10.71 4.65
CA GLY A 149 -1.10 -9.43 4.05
C GLY A 149 -0.73 -8.22 4.90
N ARG A 150 -1.27 -7.08 4.49
CA ARG A 150 -1.09 -5.81 5.18
C ARG A 150 -2.09 -5.66 6.30
N VAL A 151 -1.67 -5.00 7.36
CA VAL A 151 -2.46 -4.64 8.54
C VAL A 151 -2.19 -3.19 8.87
N GLY A 152 -3.21 -2.42 9.15
CA GLY A 152 -3.05 -1.00 9.42
C GLY A 152 -4.29 -0.38 10.03
N LEU A 153 -4.11 0.74 10.69
CA LEU A 153 -5.19 1.52 11.29
C LEU A 153 -4.80 3.00 11.43
N LYS A 154 -5.78 3.82 11.71
CA LYS A 154 -5.60 5.22 12.06
C LYS A 154 -5.56 5.38 13.59
N VAL A 155 -4.55 6.11 14.11
CA VAL A 155 -4.34 6.36 15.54
C VAL A 155 -4.32 7.84 15.79
N LYS A 156 -4.99 8.29 16.84
CA LYS A 156 -4.90 9.65 17.36
C LYS A 156 -3.93 9.69 18.54
N VAL A 157 -3.01 10.65 18.51
CA VAL A 157 -2.02 10.90 19.55
C VAL A 157 -2.27 12.28 20.14
N GLN A 158 -2.20 12.39 21.45
CA GLN A 158 -2.23 13.67 22.16
C GLN A 158 -0.86 13.95 22.79
N SER A 159 -0.58 15.21 23.12
CA SER A 159 0.64 15.58 23.83
C SER A 159 0.73 14.85 25.17
N ASN A 160 1.94 14.38 25.52
CA ASN A 160 2.24 13.62 26.73
C ASN A 160 1.45 12.31 26.89
N GLN A 161 0.92 11.76 25.80
CA GLN A 161 0.13 10.53 25.80
C GLN A 161 0.81 9.41 25.02
N THR A 162 0.66 8.18 25.53
CA THR A 162 0.99 6.97 24.80
C THR A 162 -0.29 6.36 24.24
N ALA A 163 -0.43 6.37 22.94
CA ALA A 163 -1.51 5.68 22.22
C ALA A 163 -1.12 4.23 21.95
N LYS A 164 -2.10 3.31 22.00
CA LYS A 164 -1.90 1.89 21.68
C LYS A 164 -2.44 1.57 20.30
N ALA A 165 -1.67 0.81 19.52
CA ALA A 165 -2.02 0.37 18.17
C ALA A 165 -1.84 -1.14 18.00
N LEU A 166 -2.94 -1.88 17.82
CA LEU A 166 -2.90 -3.30 17.49
C LEU A 166 -3.13 -3.46 16.00
N LEU A 167 -2.07 -3.76 15.26
CA LEU A 167 -2.12 -3.98 13.81
C LEU A 167 -2.47 -5.45 13.55
N THR A 168 -3.73 -5.70 13.28
CA THR A 168 -4.25 -7.05 13.05
C THR A 168 -5.46 -7.04 12.11
N ARG A 169 -5.84 -8.20 11.63
CA ARG A 169 -7.12 -8.49 10.95
C ARG A 169 -7.48 -9.98 11.11
#